data_35041bff093bacec611b15778b93cdf6
#
_entry.id   35041bff093bacec611b15778b93cdf6
#
_cell.length_a   1.000
_cell.length_b   1.000
_cell.length_c   1.000
_cell.angle_alpha   90.00
_cell.angle_beta   90.00
_cell.angle_gamma   90.00
#
_symmetry.space_group_name_H-M   'P 1'
#
loop_
_entity.id
_entity.type
_entity.pdbx_description
1 polymer ?
#
loop_
_entity_poly.entity_id
_entity_poly.type
_entity_poly.pdbx_seq_one_letter_code
_entity_poly.pdbx_strand_id
1 'polypeptide(L)'
;MATEHVLEVAVRRHIIESEQPFASVLDGIFGGISQPDIEALFSELAGTTSHDQFSSVVRQAQGSAGLMRFLQLDLDDALALDPQAADLAGRRLVRLIAGNPVTMGEMTRHVADAGSYAPVTVLIQETAEGGTRIAYDTVASALARYHDAAASDVAERLDAEVLGLLRQVTGALGG
;
A
#
# COMPACT_ATOMS: atom_id res chain seq x y z
N MET A 1 35.24 -5.05 -8.89
CA MET A 1 35.14 -3.91 -7.95
C MET A 1 33.66 -3.57 -7.79
N ALA A 2 33.18 -3.39 -6.56
CA ALA A 2 31.82 -2.86 -6.30
C ALA A 2 31.85 -1.35 -6.32
N THR A 3 30.82 -0.70 -6.87
CA THR A 3 30.62 0.76 -6.83
C THR A 3 29.28 1.05 -6.15
N GLU A 4 29.26 2.04 -5.28
CA GLU A 4 28.06 2.54 -4.63
C GLU A 4 27.65 3.89 -5.25
N HIS A 5 26.37 4.03 -5.52
CA HIS A 5 25.77 5.30 -5.95
C HIS A 5 24.60 5.62 -5.05
N VAL A 6 24.56 6.87 -4.54
CA VAL A 6 23.44 7.36 -3.74
C VAL A 6 22.48 8.13 -4.64
N LEU A 7 21.21 7.76 -4.54
CA LEU A 7 20.13 8.34 -5.31
C LEU A 7 19.10 8.95 -4.36
N GLU A 8 18.93 10.27 -4.37
CA GLU A 8 17.88 10.93 -3.61
C GLU A 8 16.54 10.83 -4.34
N VAL A 9 15.51 10.37 -3.62
CA VAL A 9 14.15 10.21 -4.14
C VAL A 9 13.20 11.07 -3.32
N ALA A 10 12.52 12.01 -3.98
CA ALA A 10 11.49 12.82 -3.35
C ALA A 10 10.14 12.11 -3.40
N VAL A 11 9.48 11.94 -2.25
CA VAL A 11 8.15 11.34 -2.19
C VAL A 11 7.11 12.38 -1.75
N ARG A 12 5.90 12.28 -2.32
CA ARG A 12 4.73 13.04 -1.89
C ARG A 12 3.94 12.19 -0.91
N ARG A 13 3.81 12.66 0.33
CA ARG A 13 3.01 12.02 1.36
C ARG A 13 1.62 12.64 1.44
N HIS A 14 0.59 11.82 1.31
CA HIS A 14 -0.78 12.17 1.64
C HIS A 14 -1.05 11.83 3.11
N ILE A 15 -1.58 12.81 3.84
CA ILE A 15 -2.11 12.64 5.19
C ILE A 15 -3.61 12.84 5.09
N ILE A 16 -4.38 11.84 5.50
CA ILE A 16 -5.83 11.90 5.58
C ILE A 16 -6.20 11.81 7.05
N GLU A 17 -6.86 12.84 7.57
CA GLU A 17 -7.42 12.86 8.92
C GLU A 17 -8.94 12.79 8.84
N SER A 18 -9.54 11.94 9.66
CA SER A 18 -10.96 11.65 9.64
C SER A 18 -11.48 11.43 11.05
N GLU A 19 -12.69 11.90 11.30
CA GLU A 19 -13.43 11.62 12.54
C GLU A 19 -14.02 10.20 12.56
N GLN A 20 -13.95 9.48 11.42
CA GLN A 20 -14.41 8.09 11.37
C GLN A 20 -13.59 7.22 12.32
N PRO A 21 -14.25 6.35 13.12
CA PRO A 21 -13.57 5.46 14.04
C PRO A 21 -12.55 4.55 13.31
N PHE A 22 -11.40 4.33 13.95
CA PHE A 22 -10.32 3.50 13.39
C PHE A 22 -10.81 2.13 12.89
N ALA A 23 -11.64 1.43 13.68
CA ALA A 23 -12.16 0.12 13.29
C ALA A 23 -13.00 0.20 12.01
N SER A 24 -13.88 1.21 11.89
CA SER A 24 -14.72 1.40 10.71
C SER A 24 -13.90 1.67 9.45
N VAL A 25 -12.83 2.48 9.56
CA VAL A 25 -11.93 2.77 8.46
C VAL A 25 -11.14 1.52 8.04
N LEU A 26 -10.60 0.78 9.00
CA LEU A 26 -9.86 -0.45 8.73
C LEU A 26 -10.75 -1.52 8.08
N ASP A 27 -11.96 -1.71 8.60
CA ASP A 27 -12.95 -2.63 8.02
C ASP A 27 -13.34 -2.20 6.59
N GLY A 28 -13.51 -0.90 6.36
CA GLY A 28 -13.79 -0.36 5.04
C GLY A 28 -12.64 -0.62 4.05
N ILE A 29 -11.38 -0.46 4.47
CA ILE A 29 -10.22 -0.81 3.65
C ILE A 29 -10.25 -2.30 3.31
N PHE A 30 -10.48 -3.17 4.30
CA PHE A 30 -10.56 -4.62 4.09
C PHE A 30 -11.76 -5.06 3.24
N GLY A 31 -12.82 -4.25 3.19
CA GLY A 31 -13.92 -4.44 2.26
C GLY A 31 -13.56 -4.15 0.80
N GLY A 32 -12.58 -3.28 0.56
CA GLY A 32 -12.10 -2.90 -0.77
C GLY A 32 -10.96 -3.76 -1.30
N ILE A 33 -10.10 -4.29 -0.43
CA ILE A 33 -8.98 -5.17 -0.79
C ILE A 33 -9.30 -6.62 -0.44
N SER A 34 -8.74 -7.56 -1.19
CA SER A 34 -8.84 -8.97 -0.82
C SER A 34 -7.80 -9.34 0.26
N GLN A 35 -8.03 -10.46 0.91
CA GLN A 35 -7.15 -11.03 1.93
C GLN A 35 -6.85 -12.50 1.60
N PRO A 36 -6.15 -12.76 0.47
CA PRO A 36 -5.84 -14.13 0.07
C PRO A 36 -4.85 -14.78 1.04
N ASP A 37 -4.83 -16.11 1.05
CA ASP A 37 -3.68 -16.83 1.57
C ASP A 37 -2.48 -16.55 0.68
N ILE A 38 -1.54 -15.77 1.17
CA ILE A 38 -0.41 -15.28 0.40
C ILE A 38 0.55 -16.40 0.00
N GLU A 39 0.75 -17.40 0.85
CA GLU A 39 1.62 -18.55 0.55
C GLU A 39 1.01 -19.38 -0.56
N ALA A 40 -0.28 -19.71 -0.46
CA ALA A 40 -1.02 -20.42 -1.50
C ALA A 40 -1.04 -19.64 -2.82
N LEU A 41 -1.29 -18.34 -2.78
CA LEU A 41 -1.29 -17.48 -3.96
C LEU A 41 0.07 -17.46 -4.66
N PHE A 42 1.17 -17.27 -3.93
CA PHE A 42 2.50 -17.27 -4.54
C PHE A 42 2.89 -18.63 -5.09
N SER A 43 2.45 -19.73 -4.44
CA SER A 43 2.64 -21.09 -4.96
C SER A 43 1.90 -21.28 -6.29
N GLU A 44 0.66 -20.78 -6.40
CA GLU A 44 -0.11 -20.83 -7.65
C GLU A 44 0.53 -19.98 -8.75
N LEU A 45 0.93 -18.74 -8.43
CA LEU A 45 1.63 -17.86 -9.37
C LEU A 45 2.93 -18.46 -9.90
N ALA A 46 3.71 -19.13 -9.04
CA ALA A 46 4.94 -19.82 -9.44
C ALA A 46 4.68 -20.99 -10.39
N GLY A 47 3.49 -21.58 -10.37
CA GLY A 47 3.07 -22.63 -11.29
C GLY A 47 2.58 -22.12 -12.66
N THR A 48 2.42 -20.81 -12.87
CA THR A 48 1.95 -20.27 -14.13
C THR A 48 3.02 -20.35 -15.22
N THR A 49 2.61 -20.58 -16.46
CA THR A 49 3.52 -20.76 -17.62
C THR A 49 3.34 -19.66 -18.68
N SER A 50 2.40 -18.73 -18.46
CA SER A 50 2.18 -17.60 -19.36
C SER A 50 1.74 -16.36 -18.58
N HIS A 51 1.95 -15.18 -19.17
CA HIS A 51 1.49 -13.89 -18.62
C HIS A 51 -0.04 -13.86 -18.45
N ASP A 52 -0.79 -14.47 -19.36
CA ASP A 52 -2.26 -14.51 -19.29
C ASP A 52 -2.74 -15.37 -18.10
N GLN A 53 -2.10 -16.51 -17.84
CA GLN A 53 -2.37 -17.32 -16.66
C GLN A 53 -2.06 -16.56 -15.38
N PHE A 54 -0.87 -15.96 -15.30
CA PHE A 54 -0.45 -15.14 -14.15
C PHE A 54 -1.47 -14.02 -13.89
N SER A 55 -1.81 -13.24 -14.91
CA SER A 55 -2.77 -12.15 -14.80
C SER A 55 -4.17 -12.64 -14.43
N SER A 56 -4.57 -13.84 -14.86
CA SER A 56 -5.86 -14.45 -14.49
C SER A 56 -5.92 -14.80 -13.02
N VAL A 57 -4.87 -15.44 -12.48
CA VAL A 57 -4.76 -15.77 -11.03
C VAL A 57 -4.83 -14.48 -10.20
N VAL A 58 -4.06 -13.45 -10.57
CA VAL A 58 -4.07 -12.17 -9.86
C VAL A 58 -5.46 -11.51 -9.88
N ARG A 59 -6.14 -11.47 -11.04
CA ARG A 59 -7.50 -10.90 -11.14
C ARG A 59 -8.52 -11.62 -10.27
N GLN A 60 -8.40 -12.94 -10.09
CA GLN A 60 -9.28 -13.70 -9.23
C GLN A 60 -9.00 -13.46 -7.75
N ALA A 61 -7.75 -13.17 -7.41
CA ALA A 61 -7.32 -12.97 -6.03
C ALA A 61 -7.51 -11.54 -5.53
N GLN A 62 -7.57 -10.53 -6.41
CA GLN A 62 -7.68 -9.11 -6.01
C GLN A 62 -9.06 -8.73 -5.49
N GLY A 63 -9.14 -7.69 -4.64
CA GLY A 63 -10.39 -7.09 -4.19
C GLY A 63 -10.99 -6.11 -5.20
N SER A 64 -12.12 -5.49 -4.85
CA SER A 64 -12.82 -4.52 -5.71
C SER A 64 -12.02 -3.26 -6.03
N ALA A 65 -11.07 -2.90 -5.18
CA ALA A 65 -10.13 -1.81 -5.41
C ALA A 65 -8.89 -2.21 -6.25
N GLY A 66 -8.88 -3.41 -6.87
CA GLY A 66 -7.75 -3.89 -7.66
C GLY A 66 -6.54 -4.35 -6.85
N LEU A 67 -6.65 -4.37 -5.53
CA LEU A 67 -5.56 -4.61 -4.59
C LEU A 67 -5.81 -5.85 -3.73
N MET A 68 -4.73 -6.42 -3.20
CA MET A 68 -4.76 -7.47 -2.19
C MET A 68 -3.82 -7.14 -1.04
N ARG A 69 -4.11 -7.65 0.16
CA ARG A 69 -3.24 -7.55 1.32
C ARG A 69 -2.12 -8.57 1.24
N PHE A 70 -0.89 -8.12 1.31
CA PHE A 70 0.29 -8.99 1.46
C PHE A 70 0.67 -9.17 2.92
N LEU A 71 0.61 -8.10 3.73
CA LEU A 71 1.01 -8.15 5.13
C LEU A 71 0.27 -7.07 5.92
N GLN A 72 -0.04 -7.39 7.17
CA GLN A 72 -0.46 -6.44 8.20
C GLN A 72 0.49 -6.57 9.39
N LEU A 73 0.95 -5.44 9.89
CA LEU A 73 1.73 -5.35 11.12
C LEU A 73 0.99 -4.46 12.11
N ASP A 74 0.60 -5.03 13.23
CA ASP A 74 0.02 -4.29 14.35
C ASP A 74 1.21 -3.78 15.20
N LEU A 75 1.54 -2.49 15.03
CA LEU A 75 2.71 -1.86 15.64
C LEU A 75 2.44 -1.39 17.06
N ASP A 76 1.18 -1.25 17.43
CA ASP A 76 0.71 -0.88 18.77
C ASP A 76 1.11 -1.90 19.83
N ASP A 77 1.18 -3.19 19.53
CA ASP A 77 1.63 -4.22 20.47
C ASP A 77 3.06 -3.97 20.97
N ALA A 78 3.95 -3.57 20.07
CA ALA A 78 5.33 -3.24 20.43
C ALA A 78 5.42 -1.92 21.20
N LEU A 79 4.62 -0.92 20.82
CA LEU A 79 4.60 0.39 21.47
C LEU A 79 3.97 0.33 22.86
N ALA A 80 3.01 -0.57 23.09
CA ALA A 80 2.39 -0.78 24.40
C ALA A 80 3.39 -1.24 25.47
N LEU A 81 4.49 -1.84 25.07
CA LEU A 81 5.57 -2.30 25.98
C LEU A 81 6.68 -1.26 26.19
N ASP A 82 6.67 -0.18 25.42
CA ASP A 82 7.69 0.87 25.50
C ASP A 82 7.24 2.01 26.43
N PRO A 83 7.91 2.19 27.60
CA PRO A 83 7.58 3.27 28.52
C PRO A 83 7.82 4.67 27.94
N GLN A 84 8.60 4.80 26.85
CA GLN A 84 8.83 6.07 26.15
C GLN A 84 7.72 6.39 25.16
N ALA A 85 6.86 5.42 24.80
CA ALA A 85 5.73 5.57 23.89
C ALA A 85 4.40 5.79 24.63
N ALA A 86 4.42 6.30 25.85
CA ALA A 86 3.23 6.46 26.70
C ALA A 86 2.09 7.26 26.02
N ASP A 87 2.44 8.26 25.18
CA ASP A 87 1.47 9.06 24.44
C ASP A 87 0.74 8.27 23.34
N LEU A 88 1.28 7.13 22.93
CA LEU A 88 0.70 6.22 21.94
C LEU A 88 0.07 4.99 22.60
N ALA A 89 0.27 4.80 23.89
CA ALA A 89 -0.22 3.64 24.61
C ALA A 89 -1.76 3.52 24.50
N GLY A 90 -2.22 2.34 24.10
CA GLY A 90 -3.65 2.05 23.95
C GLY A 90 -4.28 2.56 22.66
N ARG A 91 -3.51 3.19 21.76
CA ARG A 91 -3.98 3.59 20.42
C ARG A 91 -3.52 2.57 19.38
N ARG A 92 -4.40 2.27 18.45
CA ARG A 92 -4.11 1.36 17.33
C ARG A 92 -3.16 2.01 16.33
N LEU A 93 -2.18 1.22 15.88
CA LEU A 93 -1.26 1.62 14.82
C LEU A 93 -0.97 0.42 13.92
N VAL A 94 -1.51 0.46 12.70
CA VAL A 94 -1.39 -0.62 11.71
C VAL A 94 -0.57 -0.16 10.52
N ARG A 95 0.44 -0.95 10.16
CA ARG A 95 1.11 -0.85 8.87
C ARG A 95 0.57 -1.92 7.94
N LEU A 96 -0.11 -1.47 6.88
CA LEU A 96 -0.67 -2.33 5.86
C LEU A 96 0.23 -2.32 4.62
N ILE A 97 0.57 -3.51 4.11
CA ILE A 97 1.26 -3.68 2.83
C ILE A 97 0.26 -4.31 1.86
N ALA A 98 -0.08 -3.57 0.81
CA ALA A 98 -1.07 -3.96 -0.17
C ALA A 98 -0.58 -3.68 -1.60
N GLY A 99 -1.10 -4.40 -2.58
CA GLY A 99 -0.69 -4.20 -3.96
C GLY A 99 -1.30 -5.20 -4.93
N ASN A 100 -0.75 -5.18 -6.14
CA ASN A 100 -1.13 -6.07 -7.23
C ASN A 100 0.15 -6.49 -8.00
N PRO A 101 0.46 -7.81 -8.07
CA PRO A 101 1.67 -8.28 -8.75
C PRO A 101 1.73 -7.94 -10.24
N VAL A 102 0.57 -7.85 -10.93
CA VAL A 102 0.52 -7.44 -12.35
C VAL A 102 0.92 -5.97 -12.47
N THR A 103 0.31 -5.08 -11.67
CA THR A 103 0.63 -3.65 -11.66
C THR A 103 2.11 -3.41 -11.33
N MET A 104 2.66 -4.14 -10.36
CA MET A 104 4.09 -4.09 -10.04
C MET A 104 4.94 -4.49 -11.26
N GLY A 105 4.59 -5.60 -11.94
CA GLY A 105 5.28 -6.07 -13.14
C GLY A 105 5.19 -5.05 -14.29
N GLU A 106 4.06 -4.37 -14.44
CA GLU A 106 3.89 -3.30 -15.44
C GLU A 106 4.83 -2.11 -15.23
N MET A 107 5.12 -1.74 -13.99
CA MET A 107 6.10 -0.69 -13.69
C MET A 107 7.54 -1.19 -13.84
N THR A 108 7.85 -2.36 -13.24
CA THR A 108 9.24 -2.88 -13.16
C THR A 108 9.82 -3.26 -14.50
N ARG A 109 9.01 -3.63 -15.50
CA ARG A 109 9.51 -3.88 -16.86
C ARG A 109 10.09 -2.64 -17.54
N HIS A 110 9.72 -1.43 -17.10
CA HIS A 110 10.24 -0.15 -17.59
C HIS A 110 11.34 0.39 -16.67
N VAL A 111 11.09 0.35 -15.37
CA VAL A 111 12.01 0.83 -14.33
C VAL A 111 12.13 -0.26 -13.27
N ALA A 112 13.25 -1.00 -13.26
CA ALA A 112 13.45 -2.12 -12.35
C ALA A 112 13.33 -1.70 -10.87
N ASP A 113 13.81 -0.50 -10.53
CA ASP A 113 13.75 0.07 -9.18
C ASP A 113 12.32 0.33 -8.68
N ALA A 114 11.31 0.34 -9.59
CA ALA A 114 9.90 0.43 -9.20
C ALA A 114 9.47 -0.71 -8.27
N GLY A 115 10.15 -1.85 -8.33
CA GLY A 115 9.94 -2.96 -7.39
C GLY A 115 10.24 -2.61 -5.92
N SER A 116 10.94 -1.51 -5.65
CA SER A 116 11.20 -1.01 -4.30
C SER A 116 10.01 -0.21 -3.72
N TYR A 117 9.05 0.20 -4.56
CA TYR A 117 7.93 1.07 -4.17
C TYR A 117 6.58 0.35 -4.20
N ALA A 118 6.50 -0.85 -4.79
CA ALA A 118 5.32 -1.70 -4.80
C ALA A 118 5.69 -3.13 -4.35
N PRO A 119 4.92 -3.77 -3.46
CA PRO A 119 3.61 -3.34 -2.92
C PRO A 119 3.70 -2.06 -2.08
N VAL A 120 2.60 -1.29 -2.05
CA VAL A 120 2.53 -0.02 -1.33
C VAL A 120 2.40 -0.22 0.17
N THR A 121 2.79 0.79 0.93
CA THR A 121 2.62 0.83 2.38
C THR A 121 1.62 1.92 2.75
N VAL A 122 0.61 1.57 3.56
CA VAL A 122 -0.33 2.48 4.19
C VAL A 122 -0.17 2.38 5.70
N LEU A 123 0.08 3.51 6.37
CA LEU A 123 0.11 3.59 7.82
C LEU A 123 -1.23 4.14 8.31
N ILE A 124 -1.91 3.41 9.20
CA ILE A 124 -3.23 3.74 9.73
C ILE A 124 -3.08 3.86 11.25
N GLN A 125 -3.45 5.02 11.79
CA GLN A 125 -3.27 5.36 13.20
C GLN A 125 -4.61 5.83 13.80
N GLU A 126 -4.92 5.35 15.00
CA GLU A 126 -6.00 5.88 15.81
C GLU A 126 -5.56 7.21 16.46
N THR A 127 -6.39 8.25 16.36
CA THR A 127 -6.11 9.54 16.98
C THR A 127 -6.52 9.55 18.45
N ALA A 128 -6.11 10.56 19.20
CA ALA A 128 -6.48 10.72 20.61
C ALA A 128 -7.98 10.89 20.82
N GLU A 129 -8.65 11.44 19.81
CA GLU A 129 -10.09 11.72 19.80
C GLU A 129 -10.91 10.51 19.30
N GLY A 130 -10.26 9.37 19.01
CA GLY A 130 -10.90 8.14 18.52
C GLY A 130 -11.17 8.13 17.01
N GLY A 131 -10.73 9.15 16.30
CA GLY A 131 -10.73 9.19 14.83
C GLY A 131 -9.57 8.42 14.21
N THR A 132 -9.35 8.63 12.91
CA THR A 132 -8.31 7.93 12.14
C THR A 132 -7.42 8.90 11.38
N ARG A 133 -6.11 8.66 11.43
CA ARG A 133 -5.10 9.31 10.61
C ARG A 133 -4.44 8.28 9.70
N ILE A 134 -4.39 8.56 8.40
CA ILE A 134 -3.72 7.71 7.40
C ILE A 134 -2.55 8.47 6.79
N ALA A 135 -1.43 7.78 6.60
CA ALA A 135 -0.29 8.27 5.82
C ALA A 135 0.00 7.33 4.66
N TYR A 136 0.12 7.91 3.46
CA TYR A 136 0.43 7.20 2.22
C TYR A 136 1.41 7.98 1.37
N ASP A 137 2.51 7.34 0.96
CA ASP A 137 3.52 7.90 0.06
C ASP A 137 3.23 7.44 -1.38
N THR A 138 3.07 8.38 -2.31
CA THR A 138 2.72 8.05 -3.69
C THR A 138 3.89 7.43 -4.44
N VAL A 139 3.63 6.34 -5.16
CA VAL A 139 4.62 5.64 -6.01
C VAL A 139 5.02 6.50 -7.19
N ALA A 140 4.07 7.21 -7.82
CA ALA A 140 4.35 8.10 -8.94
C ALA A 140 5.38 9.18 -8.60
N SER A 141 5.31 9.76 -7.38
CA SER A 141 6.30 10.75 -6.96
C SER A 141 7.70 10.16 -6.80
N ALA A 142 7.80 8.92 -6.30
CA ALA A 142 9.07 8.23 -6.18
C ALA A 142 9.68 7.87 -7.55
N LEU A 143 8.83 7.53 -8.53
CA LEU A 143 9.26 7.18 -9.90
C LEU A 143 9.54 8.40 -10.79
N ALA A 144 9.10 9.60 -10.41
CA ALA A 144 9.25 10.81 -11.24
C ALA A 144 10.70 11.08 -11.70
N ARG A 145 11.68 10.74 -10.88
CA ARG A 145 13.10 10.95 -11.20
C ARG A 145 13.65 10.04 -12.30
N TYR A 146 12.98 8.92 -12.58
CA TYR A 146 13.44 7.99 -13.63
C TYR A 146 13.04 8.46 -15.04
N HIS A 147 12.15 9.46 -15.15
CA HIS A 147 11.71 10.08 -16.40
C HIS A 147 11.17 9.07 -17.43
N ASP A 148 10.58 7.97 -16.95
CA ASP A 148 9.89 6.97 -17.79
C ASP A 148 8.38 7.20 -17.72
N ALA A 149 7.80 7.63 -18.86
CA ALA A 149 6.38 7.97 -18.92
C ALA A 149 5.48 6.73 -18.69
N ALA A 150 5.88 5.56 -19.23
CA ALA A 150 5.06 4.36 -19.13
C ALA A 150 5.02 3.84 -17.68
N ALA A 151 6.14 3.84 -16.97
CA ALA A 151 6.17 3.50 -15.54
C ALA A 151 5.38 4.52 -14.71
N SER A 152 5.50 5.80 -15.04
CA SER A 152 4.78 6.89 -14.34
C SER A 152 3.26 6.76 -14.48
N ASP A 153 2.76 6.49 -15.69
CA ASP A 153 1.32 6.30 -15.96
C ASP A 153 0.73 5.13 -15.14
N VAL A 154 1.50 4.03 -15.00
CA VAL A 154 1.07 2.89 -14.18
C VAL A 154 1.05 3.27 -12.70
N ALA A 155 2.09 3.97 -12.23
CA ALA A 155 2.19 4.41 -10.84
C ALA A 155 1.07 5.39 -10.48
N GLU A 156 0.71 6.32 -11.36
CA GLU A 156 -0.40 7.26 -11.16
C GLU A 156 -1.75 6.54 -11.05
N ARG A 157 -1.98 5.49 -11.88
CA ARG A 157 -3.19 4.67 -11.74
C ARG A 157 -3.23 3.94 -10.40
N LEU A 158 -2.12 3.33 -9.99
CA LEU A 158 -2.01 2.68 -8.68
C LEU A 158 -2.29 3.65 -7.54
N ASP A 159 -1.68 4.84 -7.56
CA ASP A 159 -1.91 5.87 -6.55
C ASP A 159 -3.38 6.33 -6.53
N ALA A 160 -4.01 6.44 -7.70
CA ALA A 160 -5.42 6.80 -7.81
C ALA A 160 -6.34 5.73 -7.20
N GLU A 161 -6.06 4.44 -7.42
CA GLU A 161 -6.80 3.31 -6.83
C GLU A 161 -6.67 3.32 -5.30
N VAL A 162 -5.44 3.45 -4.78
CA VAL A 162 -5.17 3.50 -3.34
C VAL A 162 -5.85 4.71 -2.70
N LEU A 163 -5.60 5.91 -3.21
CA LEU A 163 -6.18 7.15 -2.67
C LEU A 163 -7.69 7.19 -2.80
N GLY A 164 -8.24 6.62 -3.87
CA GLY A 164 -9.69 6.47 -4.06
C GLY A 164 -10.32 5.66 -2.95
N LEU A 165 -9.75 4.48 -2.63
CA LEU A 165 -10.21 3.65 -1.52
C LEU A 165 -10.08 4.38 -0.18
N LEU A 166 -8.90 4.98 0.10
CA LEU A 166 -8.66 5.66 1.38
C LEU A 166 -9.62 6.83 1.59
N ARG A 167 -9.90 7.62 0.57
CA ARG A 167 -10.86 8.73 0.62
C ARG A 167 -12.30 8.25 0.81
N GLN A 168 -12.68 7.18 0.12
CA GLN A 168 -14.01 6.59 0.25
C GLN A 168 -14.29 6.15 1.70
N VAL A 169 -13.36 5.42 2.32
CA VAL A 169 -13.56 4.87 3.67
C VAL A 169 -13.45 5.91 4.78
N THR A 170 -12.75 7.01 4.53
CA THR A 170 -12.61 8.12 5.49
C THR A 170 -13.63 9.22 5.31
N GLY A 171 -14.39 9.22 4.21
CA GLY A 171 -15.29 10.30 3.85
C GLY A 171 -14.55 11.58 3.41
N ALA A 172 -13.25 11.50 3.12
CA ALA A 172 -12.46 12.64 2.68
C ALA A 172 -12.84 13.03 1.25
N LEU A 173 -13.14 14.31 1.05
CA LEU A 173 -13.33 14.85 -0.29
C LEU A 173 -11.97 14.93 -1.01
N GLY A 174 -11.93 14.53 -2.27
CA GLY A 174 -10.73 14.71 -3.08
C GLY A 174 -10.43 16.19 -3.24
N GLY A 175 -9.25 16.60 -2.80
CA GLY A 175 -8.71 17.94 -3.04
C GLY A 175 -8.14 18.06 -4.45
#